data_b1335c9856476df66dafe266697afbae
#
_entry.id   b1335c9856476df66dafe266697afbae
#
_cell.length_a   1.000
_cell.length_b   1.000
_cell.length_c   1.000
_cell.angle_alpha   90.00
_cell.angle_beta   90.00
_cell.angle_gamma   90.00
#
_symmetry.space_group_name_H-M   'P 1'
#
loop_
_entity.id
_entity.type
_entity.pdbx_description
1 polymer ?
#
loop_
_entity_poly.entity_id
_entity_poly.type
_entity_poly.pdbx_seq_one_letter_code
_entity_poly.pdbx_strand_id
1 'polypeptide(L)'
;FFALKTSKNDGAKYIPQLAERGVRAFVLEKSSLDTLDALDNLDNLVLLVVEDALLALQQLAAYKRSLYHGPVIGITGSNGKTVVKEWLYQLLKNDYHITRSPKSYNSQIGVPLSVWQLNEKTELAIFEAGISEVGEMQRLQPIIQPTIGVITYIGTEHGENFPSLEAKRAEKMQLFANCPTIIEDPTHQNIRTCAAVMRALGYDEETITQRILQQTHPCQRTEQKAHA
;
A
#
# COMPACT_ATOMS: atom_id res chain seq x y z
N PHE A 1 -1.34 10.23 16.93
CA PHE A 1 0.02 10.02 16.45
C PHE A 1 0.55 8.67 16.92
N PHE A 2 1.20 7.90 16.03
CA PHE A 2 1.90 6.67 16.38
C PHE A 2 3.38 6.98 16.55
N ALA A 3 3.89 6.86 17.75
CA ALA A 3 5.29 7.05 18.09
C ALA A 3 6.09 5.77 17.80
N LEU A 4 6.37 5.54 16.52
CA LEU A 4 7.09 4.35 16.08
C LEU A 4 8.53 4.38 16.56
N LYS A 5 9.02 3.24 17.05
CA LYS A 5 10.38 3.04 17.50
C LYS A 5 11.17 2.22 16.47
N THR A 6 12.39 2.62 16.23
CA THR A 6 13.36 1.91 15.39
C THR A 6 14.70 1.82 16.10
N SER A 7 15.63 1.06 15.58
CA SER A 7 17.00 0.99 16.13
C SER A 7 17.73 2.35 16.17
N LYS A 8 17.30 3.31 15.34
CA LYS A 8 17.97 4.62 15.19
C LYS A 8 17.15 5.79 15.73
N ASN A 9 15.86 5.59 15.99
CA ASN A 9 14.97 6.69 16.35
C ASN A 9 13.79 6.20 17.19
N ASP A 10 13.43 6.97 18.23
CA ASP A 10 12.21 6.79 19.01
C ASP A 10 11.27 7.97 18.71
N GLY A 11 10.06 7.65 18.19
CA GLY A 11 9.03 8.63 17.85
C GLY A 11 8.44 9.33 19.09
N ALA A 12 8.58 8.77 20.30
CA ALA A 12 8.07 9.35 21.54
C ALA A 12 8.67 10.74 21.83
N LYS A 13 9.90 10.99 21.41
CA LYS A 13 10.56 12.30 21.55
C LYS A 13 9.82 13.47 20.88
N TYR A 14 8.94 13.18 19.93
CA TYR A 14 8.16 14.22 19.23
C TYR A 14 6.82 14.52 19.91
N ILE A 15 6.42 13.75 20.92
CA ILE A 15 5.13 13.90 21.60
C ILE A 15 4.96 15.32 22.17
N PRO A 16 5.93 15.92 22.92
CA PRO A 16 5.76 17.26 23.45
C PRO A 16 5.48 18.29 22.35
N GLN A 17 6.28 18.31 21.30
CA GLN A 17 6.11 19.24 20.18
C GLN A 17 4.76 19.07 19.45
N LEU A 18 4.30 17.82 19.29
CA LEU A 18 3.02 17.52 18.64
C LEU A 18 1.84 17.90 19.52
N ALA A 19 1.96 17.73 20.85
CA ALA A 19 0.95 18.14 21.82
C ALA A 19 0.76 19.66 21.80
N GLU A 20 1.84 20.44 21.73
CA GLU A 20 1.80 21.91 21.54
C GLU A 20 1.08 22.30 20.23
N ARG A 21 1.19 21.49 19.19
CA ARG A 21 0.49 21.66 17.90
C ARG A 21 -0.97 21.18 17.92
N GLY A 22 -1.48 20.73 19.08
CA GLY A 22 -2.86 20.32 19.26
C GLY A 22 -3.14 18.83 19.05
N VAL A 23 -2.14 17.97 18.82
CA VAL A 23 -2.34 16.52 18.84
C VAL A 23 -2.62 16.08 20.27
N ARG A 24 -3.69 15.30 20.48
CA ARG A 24 -4.13 14.88 21.82
C ARG A 24 -4.08 13.38 22.06
N ALA A 25 -3.98 12.57 21.03
CA ALA A 25 -3.93 11.11 21.14
C ALA A 25 -2.61 10.56 20.57
N PHE A 26 -1.94 9.74 21.36
CA PHE A 26 -0.65 9.16 21.03
C PHE A 26 -0.66 7.67 21.32
N VAL A 27 -0.10 6.89 20.40
CA VAL A 27 0.20 5.47 20.59
C VAL A 27 1.71 5.34 20.71
N LEU A 28 2.19 4.73 21.78
CA LEU A 28 3.61 4.57 22.05
C LEU A 28 3.91 3.24 22.72
N GLU A 29 5.15 2.81 22.64
CA GLU A 29 5.60 1.59 23.28
C GLU A 29 5.86 1.82 24.77
N LYS A 30 5.59 0.79 25.58
CA LYS A 30 5.89 0.80 27.01
C LYS A 30 7.35 1.15 27.30
N SER A 31 8.26 0.67 26.46
CA SER A 31 9.71 0.95 26.54
C SER A 31 10.09 2.41 26.30
N SER A 32 9.17 3.23 25.83
CA SER A 32 9.37 4.67 25.57
C SER A 32 8.77 5.58 26.63
N LEU A 33 8.12 5.03 27.67
CA LEU A 33 7.50 5.83 28.73
C LEU A 33 8.53 6.66 29.50
N ASP A 34 9.71 6.08 29.80
CA ASP A 34 10.77 6.76 30.56
C ASP A 34 11.34 7.99 29.80
N THR A 35 11.10 8.07 28.48
CA THR A 35 11.52 9.23 27.67
C THR A 35 10.52 10.41 27.77
N LEU A 36 9.41 10.23 28.49
CA LEU A 36 8.31 11.20 28.62
C LEU A 36 8.30 11.99 29.92
N ASP A 37 9.39 11.95 30.72
CA ASP A 37 9.49 12.67 32.01
C ASP A 37 9.17 14.18 31.92
N ALA A 38 9.19 14.74 30.70
CA ALA A 38 8.82 16.14 30.43
C ALA A 38 7.29 16.34 30.21
N LEU A 39 6.48 15.28 30.25
CA LEU A 39 5.04 15.34 29.94
C LEU A 39 4.15 15.66 31.18
N ASP A 40 4.73 15.79 32.37
CA ASP A 40 3.97 16.12 33.61
C ASP A 40 3.15 17.42 33.51
N ASN A 41 3.38 18.24 32.48
CA ASN A 41 2.71 19.53 32.27
C ASN A 41 1.74 19.55 31.09
N LEU A 42 1.44 18.40 30.43
CA LEU A 42 0.55 18.35 29.28
C LEU A 42 -0.81 17.76 29.66
N ASP A 43 -1.67 18.61 30.19
CA ASP A 43 -3.06 18.25 30.51
C ASP A 43 -3.84 17.78 29.25
N ASN A 44 -4.72 16.81 29.45
CA ASN A 44 -5.65 16.29 28.42
C ASN A 44 -5.01 15.50 27.26
N LEU A 45 -3.91 14.80 27.47
CA LEU A 45 -3.38 13.84 26.53
C LEU A 45 -3.98 12.44 26.76
N VAL A 46 -4.28 11.75 25.67
CA VAL A 46 -4.62 10.32 25.66
C VAL A 46 -3.38 9.54 25.22
N LEU A 47 -2.81 8.77 26.12
CA LEU A 47 -1.67 7.91 25.85
C LEU A 47 -2.16 6.45 25.78
N LEU A 48 -2.07 5.83 24.60
CA LEU A 48 -2.31 4.42 24.40
C LEU A 48 -0.98 3.70 24.42
N VAL A 49 -0.68 3.04 25.53
CA VAL A 49 0.56 2.29 25.72
C VAL A 49 0.40 0.87 25.18
N VAL A 50 1.28 0.48 24.27
CA VAL A 50 1.27 -0.83 23.60
C VAL A 50 2.66 -1.49 23.70
N GLU A 51 2.72 -2.78 23.46
CA GLU A 51 4.01 -3.51 23.41
C GLU A 51 4.79 -3.21 22.13
N ASP A 52 4.10 -3.06 20.98
CA ASP A 52 4.68 -2.77 19.65
C ASP A 52 3.76 -1.77 18.93
N ALA A 53 4.28 -0.56 18.70
CA ALA A 53 3.53 0.52 18.08
C ALA A 53 3.31 0.29 16.56
N LEU A 54 4.23 -0.43 15.89
CA LEU A 54 4.07 -0.79 14.48
C LEU A 54 2.99 -1.86 14.33
N LEU A 55 3.01 -2.88 15.17
CA LEU A 55 1.98 -3.92 15.17
C LEU A 55 0.59 -3.31 15.48
N ALA A 56 0.50 -2.38 16.41
CA ALA A 56 -0.75 -1.68 16.72
C ALA A 56 -1.28 -0.90 15.50
N LEU A 57 -0.40 -0.20 14.75
CA LEU A 57 -0.75 0.47 13.51
C LEU A 57 -1.25 -0.52 12.45
N GLN A 58 -0.57 -1.66 12.31
CA GLN A 58 -0.93 -2.72 11.36
C GLN A 58 -2.28 -3.36 11.70
N GLN A 59 -2.54 -3.66 12.97
CA GLN A 59 -3.82 -4.18 13.46
C GLN A 59 -4.97 -3.20 13.22
N LEU A 60 -4.75 -1.92 13.48
CA LEU A 60 -5.74 -0.87 13.23
C LEU A 60 -6.06 -0.76 11.72
N ALA A 61 -5.03 -0.84 10.87
CA ALA A 61 -5.23 -0.84 9.43
C ALA A 61 -5.94 -2.10 8.93
N ALA A 62 -5.62 -3.28 9.48
CA ALA A 62 -6.33 -4.53 9.16
C ALA A 62 -7.81 -4.46 9.57
N TYR A 63 -8.12 -3.87 10.72
CA TYR A 63 -9.50 -3.60 11.14
C TYR A 63 -10.19 -2.63 10.16
N LYS A 64 -9.55 -1.53 9.79
CA LYS A 64 -10.08 -0.59 8.79
C LYS A 64 -10.35 -1.30 7.45
N ARG A 65 -9.44 -2.19 7.02
CA ARG A 65 -9.61 -3.00 5.82
C ARG A 65 -10.81 -3.95 5.89
N SER A 66 -11.07 -4.55 7.05
CA SER A 66 -12.19 -5.48 7.24
C SER A 66 -13.57 -4.83 7.08
N LEU A 67 -13.65 -3.51 7.21
CA LEU A 67 -14.88 -2.73 7.00
C LEU A 67 -15.13 -2.42 5.50
N TYR A 68 -14.15 -2.69 4.62
CA TYR A 68 -14.28 -2.44 3.19
C TYR A 68 -14.52 -3.77 2.45
N HIS A 69 -15.60 -3.84 1.67
CA HIS A 69 -16.06 -5.05 0.99
C HIS A 69 -15.92 -4.98 -0.55
N GLY A 70 -15.47 -3.86 -1.09
CA GLY A 70 -15.22 -3.71 -2.52
C GLY A 70 -13.96 -4.44 -2.99
N PRO A 71 -13.71 -4.45 -4.32
CA PRO A 71 -12.55 -5.10 -4.90
C PRO A 71 -11.24 -4.44 -4.46
N VAL A 72 -10.23 -5.26 -4.18
CA VAL A 72 -8.89 -4.82 -3.80
C VAL A 72 -7.86 -5.47 -4.70
N ILE A 73 -7.11 -4.64 -5.42
CA ILE A 73 -5.96 -5.05 -6.22
C ILE A 73 -4.70 -4.94 -5.33
N GLY A 74 -4.07 -6.06 -5.05
CA GLY A 74 -2.79 -6.12 -4.34
C GLY A 74 -1.65 -6.38 -5.31
N ILE A 75 -0.65 -5.51 -5.34
CA ILE A 75 0.45 -5.58 -6.30
C ILE A 75 1.77 -5.86 -5.57
N THR A 76 2.47 -6.91 -5.94
CA THR A 76 3.83 -7.19 -5.48
C THR A 76 4.78 -7.51 -6.63
N GLY A 77 6.07 -7.57 -6.35
CA GLY A 77 7.15 -7.82 -7.30
C GLY A 77 8.41 -7.05 -6.91
N SER A 78 9.48 -7.19 -7.65
CA SER A 78 10.68 -6.36 -7.48
C SER A 78 10.50 -5.02 -8.20
N ASN A 79 10.29 -5.03 -9.49
CA ASN A 79 10.10 -3.86 -10.33
C ASN A 79 8.68 -3.77 -10.92
N GLY A 80 8.26 -2.57 -11.31
CA GLY A 80 7.02 -2.34 -12.03
C GLY A 80 5.77 -2.10 -11.15
N LYS A 81 5.80 -2.35 -9.85
CA LYS A 81 4.64 -2.17 -8.93
C LYS A 81 3.98 -0.80 -9.07
N THR A 82 4.74 0.26 -8.87
CA THR A 82 4.24 1.65 -8.95
C THR A 82 3.77 2.00 -10.35
N VAL A 83 4.46 1.51 -11.39
CA VAL A 83 4.04 1.73 -12.79
C VAL A 83 2.68 1.10 -13.04
N VAL A 84 2.50 -0.18 -12.69
CA VAL A 84 1.23 -0.89 -12.84
C VAL A 84 0.12 -0.23 -12.04
N LYS A 85 0.38 0.16 -10.78
CA LYS A 85 -0.58 0.90 -9.95
C LYS A 85 -1.04 2.21 -10.61
N GLU A 86 -0.09 3.03 -11.08
CA GLU A 86 -0.44 4.33 -11.67
C GLU A 86 -1.15 4.15 -13.03
N TRP A 87 -0.77 3.14 -13.81
CA TRP A 87 -1.47 2.84 -15.06
C TRP A 87 -2.88 2.32 -14.83
N LEU A 88 -3.08 1.41 -13.88
CA LEU A 88 -4.42 0.96 -13.50
C LEU A 88 -5.28 2.13 -13.01
N TYR A 89 -4.72 3.02 -12.20
CA TYR A 89 -5.43 4.23 -11.79
C TYR A 89 -5.86 5.08 -13.00
N GLN A 90 -4.95 5.32 -13.97
CA GLN A 90 -5.29 6.11 -15.16
C GLN A 90 -6.38 5.44 -16.00
N LEU A 91 -6.33 4.12 -16.16
CA LEU A 91 -7.27 3.34 -16.96
C LEU A 91 -8.67 3.26 -16.33
N LEU A 92 -8.76 3.32 -14.99
CA LEU A 92 -9.98 2.99 -14.25
C LEU A 92 -10.62 4.21 -13.52
N LYS A 93 -9.92 5.33 -13.39
CA LYS A 93 -10.35 6.50 -12.59
C LYS A 93 -11.65 7.17 -13.07
N ASN A 94 -12.08 6.91 -14.29
CA ASN A 94 -13.35 7.46 -14.81
C ASN A 94 -14.55 6.60 -14.42
N ASP A 95 -14.33 5.34 -13.99
CA ASP A 95 -15.39 4.40 -13.65
C ASP A 95 -15.49 4.17 -12.14
N TYR A 96 -14.40 4.40 -11.39
CA TYR A 96 -14.33 4.12 -9.95
C TYR A 96 -13.76 5.28 -9.15
N HIS A 97 -14.30 5.51 -7.98
CA HIS A 97 -13.60 6.24 -6.92
C HIS A 97 -12.52 5.35 -6.31
N ILE A 98 -11.27 5.59 -6.71
CA ILE A 98 -10.14 4.72 -6.39
C ILE A 98 -9.35 5.24 -5.19
N THR A 99 -9.21 4.41 -4.15
CA THR A 99 -8.20 4.59 -3.11
C THR A 99 -6.95 3.78 -3.47
N ARG A 100 -5.78 4.40 -3.50
CA ARG A 100 -4.53 3.72 -3.83
C ARG A 100 -3.36 4.14 -2.97
N SER A 101 -2.32 3.31 -2.90
CA SER A 101 -1.08 3.66 -2.22
C SER A 101 -0.51 4.98 -2.75
N PRO A 102 -0.30 5.99 -1.88
CA PRO A 102 0.37 7.23 -2.28
C PRO A 102 1.82 6.93 -2.65
N LYS A 103 2.31 7.51 -3.75
CA LYS A 103 3.70 7.31 -4.20
C LYS A 103 4.05 5.80 -4.19
N SER A 104 5.15 5.43 -3.51
CA SER A 104 5.62 4.04 -3.32
C SER A 104 5.44 3.57 -1.88
N TYR A 105 4.29 3.88 -1.25
CA TYR A 105 3.98 3.45 0.12
C TYR A 105 3.66 1.96 0.14
N ASN A 106 4.70 1.13 0.14
CA ASN A 106 4.62 -0.32 0.02
C ASN A 106 5.31 -1.09 1.17
N SER A 107 5.85 -0.39 2.18
CA SER A 107 6.54 -0.95 3.34
C SER A 107 5.60 -1.32 4.48
N GLN A 108 6.16 -1.88 5.56
CA GLN A 108 5.45 -2.22 6.81
C GLN A 108 4.70 -1.05 7.46
N ILE A 109 5.10 0.19 7.16
CA ILE A 109 4.43 1.44 7.60
C ILE A 109 3.58 2.01 6.47
N GLY A 110 4.08 2.00 5.24
CA GLY A 110 3.42 2.62 4.09
C GLY A 110 2.10 1.95 3.71
N VAL A 111 2.02 0.63 3.82
CA VAL A 111 0.80 -0.13 3.55
C VAL A 111 -0.32 0.20 4.54
N PRO A 112 -0.12 0.15 5.87
CA PRO A 112 -1.13 0.60 6.83
C PRO A 112 -1.64 2.01 6.57
N LEU A 113 -0.75 2.96 6.29
CA LEU A 113 -1.12 4.35 5.98
C LEU A 113 -1.91 4.47 4.68
N SER A 114 -1.66 3.61 3.69
CA SER A 114 -2.42 3.55 2.45
C SER A 114 -3.83 3.02 2.67
N VAL A 115 -3.95 1.92 3.40
CA VAL A 115 -5.22 1.27 3.74
C VAL A 115 -6.09 2.18 4.62
N TRP A 116 -5.49 2.98 5.48
CA TRP A 116 -6.20 3.95 6.32
C TRP A 116 -6.98 5.00 5.51
N GLN A 117 -6.63 5.23 4.24
CA GLN A 117 -7.33 6.15 3.35
C GLN A 117 -8.66 5.61 2.80
N LEU A 118 -8.95 4.32 2.98
CA LEU A 118 -10.25 3.74 2.64
C LEU A 118 -11.38 4.52 3.32
N ASN A 119 -12.42 4.83 2.57
CA ASN A 119 -13.59 5.55 3.05
C ASN A 119 -14.85 5.09 2.32
N GLU A 120 -15.99 5.62 2.70
CA GLU A 120 -17.31 5.23 2.17
C GLU A 120 -17.47 5.47 0.66
N LYS A 121 -16.65 6.35 0.06
CA LYS A 121 -16.69 6.62 -1.39
C LYS A 121 -15.79 5.68 -2.18
N THR A 122 -14.94 4.89 -1.51
CA THR A 122 -14.02 3.99 -2.19
C THR A 122 -14.79 2.86 -2.87
N GLU A 123 -14.67 2.74 -4.19
CA GLU A 123 -15.30 1.69 -4.99
C GLU A 123 -14.28 0.63 -5.43
N LEU A 124 -13.00 1.03 -5.56
CA LEU A 124 -11.88 0.16 -5.90
C LEU A 124 -10.66 0.56 -5.08
N ALA A 125 -9.92 -0.41 -4.55
CA ALA A 125 -8.66 -0.16 -3.87
C ALA A 125 -7.48 -0.77 -4.63
N ILE A 126 -6.32 -0.06 -4.67
CA ILE A 126 -5.09 -0.53 -5.34
C ILE A 126 -3.91 -0.30 -4.39
N PHE A 127 -3.36 -1.38 -3.84
CA PHE A 127 -2.27 -1.30 -2.87
C PHE A 127 -1.02 -2.02 -3.36
N GLU A 128 0.14 -1.40 -3.14
CA GLU A 128 1.44 -2.02 -3.36
C GLU A 128 1.95 -2.68 -2.08
N ALA A 129 2.57 -3.87 -2.20
CA ALA A 129 3.31 -4.53 -1.14
C ALA A 129 4.74 -4.80 -1.56
N GLY A 130 5.68 -4.25 -0.83
CA GLY A 130 7.12 -4.48 -0.94
C GLY A 130 7.66 -5.15 0.32
N ILE A 131 8.67 -5.98 0.16
CA ILE A 131 9.37 -6.63 1.25
C ILE A 131 10.87 -6.53 1.04
N SER A 132 11.61 -6.46 2.13
CA SER A 132 13.06 -6.51 2.18
C SER A 132 13.57 -7.74 2.93
N GLU A 133 12.74 -8.38 3.77
CA GLU A 133 13.11 -9.52 4.61
C GLU A 133 12.04 -10.61 4.58
N VAL A 134 12.43 -11.82 4.99
CA VAL A 134 11.51 -12.97 5.18
C VAL A 134 10.55 -12.67 6.34
N GLY A 135 9.28 -13.04 6.19
CA GLY A 135 8.22 -12.84 7.18
C GLY A 135 7.51 -11.48 7.09
N GLU A 136 8.00 -10.54 6.28
CA GLU A 136 7.37 -9.23 6.12
C GLU A 136 6.03 -9.30 5.38
N MET A 137 5.91 -10.17 4.38
CA MET A 137 4.67 -10.27 3.60
C MET A 137 3.52 -10.87 4.42
N GLN A 138 3.85 -11.78 5.33
CA GLN A 138 2.86 -12.36 6.25
C GLN A 138 2.18 -11.28 7.12
N ARG A 139 2.89 -10.18 7.43
CA ARG A 139 2.33 -9.05 8.18
C ARG A 139 1.47 -8.13 7.30
N LEU A 140 1.80 -8.02 6.00
CA LEU A 140 1.07 -7.16 5.06
C LEU A 140 -0.20 -7.82 4.51
N GLN A 141 -0.22 -9.15 4.41
CA GLN A 141 -1.35 -9.90 3.87
C GLN A 141 -2.68 -9.59 4.58
N PRO A 142 -2.80 -9.63 5.93
CA PRO A 142 -4.06 -9.33 6.61
C PRO A 142 -4.48 -7.85 6.51
N ILE A 143 -3.54 -6.96 6.14
CA ILE A 143 -3.83 -5.54 5.95
C ILE A 143 -4.37 -5.27 4.55
N ILE A 144 -3.89 -5.96 3.52
CA ILE A 144 -4.32 -5.74 2.13
C ILE A 144 -5.49 -6.63 1.76
N GLN A 145 -5.41 -7.94 2.05
CA GLN A 145 -6.41 -8.96 1.69
C GLN A 145 -6.93 -8.77 0.26
N PRO A 146 -6.08 -8.98 -0.76
CA PRO A 146 -6.45 -8.68 -2.13
C PRO A 146 -7.51 -9.66 -2.66
N THR A 147 -8.43 -9.15 -3.48
CA THR A 147 -9.35 -9.95 -4.28
C THR A 147 -8.81 -10.23 -5.67
N ILE A 148 -7.91 -9.35 -6.15
CA ILE A 148 -7.14 -9.52 -7.38
C ILE A 148 -5.67 -9.30 -7.01
N GLY A 149 -4.87 -10.35 -7.15
CA GLY A 149 -3.43 -10.32 -6.95
C GLY A 149 -2.69 -10.03 -8.24
N VAL A 150 -1.68 -9.18 -8.18
CA VAL A 150 -0.84 -8.86 -9.33
C VAL A 150 0.62 -9.09 -8.96
N ILE A 151 1.29 -9.93 -9.75
CA ILE A 151 2.73 -10.14 -9.66
C ILE A 151 3.38 -9.44 -10.84
N THR A 152 4.24 -8.47 -10.52
CA THR A 152 5.13 -7.86 -11.51
C THR A 152 6.45 -8.63 -11.58
N TYR A 153 7.44 -8.12 -12.31
CA TYR A 153 8.74 -8.76 -12.41
C TYR A 153 9.37 -9.02 -11.03
N ILE A 154 9.86 -10.25 -10.80
CA ILE A 154 10.62 -10.65 -9.61
C ILE A 154 12.08 -10.85 -10.02
N GLY A 155 12.95 -9.93 -9.60
CA GLY A 155 14.37 -9.93 -9.88
C GLY A 155 15.24 -10.08 -8.63
N THR A 156 16.55 -9.94 -8.81
CA THR A 156 17.57 -10.14 -7.76
C THR A 156 17.68 -8.99 -6.76
N GLU A 157 16.96 -7.87 -6.92
CA GLU A 157 16.99 -6.74 -5.99
C GLU A 157 16.69 -7.18 -4.56
N HIS A 158 17.43 -6.68 -3.58
CA HIS A 158 17.40 -7.13 -2.17
C HIS A 158 17.62 -8.65 -2.01
N GLY A 159 18.37 -9.26 -2.95
CA GLY A 159 18.64 -10.70 -2.96
C GLY A 159 19.50 -11.14 -1.77
N GLU A 160 20.27 -10.24 -1.18
CA GLU A 160 21.10 -10.51 0.01
C GLU A 160 20.31 -10.97 1.23
N ASN A 161 19.03 -10.60 1.33
CA ASN A 161 18.18 -10.94 2.47
C ASN A 161 17.31 -12.20 2.22
N PHE A 162 17.45 -12.83 1.05
CA PHE A 162 16.71 -14.04 0.70
C PHE A 162 17.69 -15.15 0.27
N PRO A 163 17.48 -16.40 0.71
CA PRO A 163 18.38 -17.50 0.39
C PRO A 163 18.40 -17.86 -1.11
N SER A 164 17.32 -17.57 -1.84
CA SER A 164 17.23 -17.75 -3.30
C SER A 164 16.12 -16.91 -3.90
N LEU A 165 16.07 -16.83 -5.25
CA LEU A 165 15.00 -16.16 -5.99
C LEU A 165 13.64 -16.85 -5.78
N GLU A 166 13.64 -18.19 -5.67
CA GLU A 166 12.46 -18.99 -5.39
C GLU A 166 11.92 -18.70 -3.99
N ALA A 167 12.80 -18.59 -2.98
CA ALA A 167 12.40 -18.22 -1.63
C ALA A 167 11.80 -16.82 -1.58
N LYS A 168 12.41 -15.85 -2.30
CA LYS A 168 11.89 -14.50 -2.43
C LYS A 168 10.52 -14.47 -3.12
N ARG A 169 10.33 -15.28 -4.16
CA ARG A 169 9.05 -15.45 -4.83
C ARG A 169 8.02 -16.04 -3.88
N ALA A 170 8.37 -17.12 -3.18
CA ALA A 170 7.48 -17.77 -2.22
C ALA A 170 7.02 -16.79 -1.12
N GLU A 171 7.94 -15.96 -0.61
CA GLU A 171 7.60 -14.92 0.36
C GLU A 171 6.61 -13.90 -0.23
N LYS A 172 6.84 -13.41 -1.45
CA LYS A 172 5.90 -12.47 -2.11
C LYS A 172 4.54 -13.09 -2.37
N MET A 173 4.47 -14.38 -2.68
CA MET A 173 3.22 -15.10 -2.90
C MET A 173 2.34 -15.20 -1.67
N GLN A 174 2.89 -15.06 -0.46
CA GLN A 174 2.10 -15.05 0.78
C GLN A 174 1.04 -13.93 0.80
N LEU A 175 1.26 -12.83 0.07
CA LEU A 175 0.25 -11.77 -0.10
C LEU A 175 -1.09 -12.32 -0.63
N PHE A 176 -1.02 -13.40 -1.41
CA PHE A 176 -2.15 -13.95 -2.15
C PHE A 176 -2.71 -15.24 -1.55
N ALA A 177 -2.38 -15.56 -0.28
CA ALA A 177 -2.79 -16.80 0.38
C ALA A 177 -4.32 -17.09 0.28
N ASN A 178 -5.15 -16.03 0.27
CA ASN A 178 -6.61 -16.14 0.15
C ASN A 178 -7.15 -15.35 -1.06
N CYS A 179 -6.31 -15.09 -2.06
CA CYS A 179 -6.68 -14.29 -3.22
C CYS A 179 -7.30 -15.17 -4.31
N PRO A 180 -8.56 -14.97 -4.72
CA PRO A 180 -9.24 -15.82 -5.68
C PRO A 180 -8.70 -15.69 -7.11
N THR A 181 -8.11 -14.55 -7.45
CA THR A 181 -7.59 -14.28 -8.80
C THR A 181 -6.16 -13.74 -8.71
N ILE A 182 -5.21 -14.44 -9.32
CA ILE A 182 -3.80 -14.02 -9.38
C ILE A 182 -3.41 -13.81 -10.84
N ILE A 183 -2.85 -12.65 -11.14
CA ILE A 183 -2.42 -12.23 -12.47
C ILE A 183 -0.90 -12.09 -12.47
N GLU A 184 -0.28 -12.82 -13.37
CA GLU A 184 1.15 -12.73 -13.68
C GLU A 184 1.33 -12.77 -15.20
N ASP A 185 1.95 -11.75 -15.78
CA ASP A 185 2.31 -11.78 -17.19
C ASP A 185 3.71 -12.40 -17.35
N PRO A 186 3.84 -13.54 -18.02
CA PRO A 186 5.13 -14.19 -18.21
C PRO A 186 6.13 -13.37 -19.05
N THR A 187 5.64 -12.38 -19.80
CA THR A 187 6.48 -11.45 -20.57
C THR A 187 6.89 -10.22 -19.75
N HIS A 188 6.41 -10.11 -18.52
CA HIS A 188 6.64 -8.97 -17.60
C HIS A 188 6.31 -7.60 -18.19
N GLN A 189 5.36 -7.54 -19.11
CA GLN A 189 4.91 -6.29 -19.72
C GLN A 189 3.80 -5.67 -18.87
N ASN A 190 4.11 -4.56 -18.23
CA ASN A 190 3.17 -3.87 -17.33
C ASN A 190 1.82 -3.57 -18.00
N ILE A 191 1.81 -3.28 -19.31
CA ILE A 191 0.56 -2.98 -20.01
C ILE A 191 -0.33 -4.23 -20.17
N ARG A 192 0.27 -5.39 -20.43
CA ARG A 192 -0.46 -6.66 -20.50
C ARG A 192 -1.02 -7.05 -19.14
N THR A 193 -0.25 -6.80 -18.09
CA THR A 193 -0.71 -6.96 -16.70
C THR A 193 -1.93 -6.09 -16.45
N CYS A 194 -1.92 -4.81 -16.84
CA CYS A 194 -3.08 -3.92 -16.68
C CYS A 194 -4.28 -4.41 -17.49
N ALA A 195 -4.09 -4.88 -18.73
CA ALA A 195 -5.17 -5.46 -19.53
C ALA A 195 -5.80 -6.68 -18.85
N ALA A 196 -4.98 -7.57 -18.30
CA ALA A 196 -5.46 -8.74 -17.56
C ALA A 196 -6.26 -8.37 -16.30
N VAL A 197 -5.84 -7.33 -15.58
CA VAL A 197 -6.61 -6.79 -14.44
C VAL A 197 -7.96 -6.25 -14.90
N MET A 198 -8.01 -5.50 -16.00
CA MET A 198 -9.28 -4.99 -16.55
C MET A 198 -10.22 -6.13 -16.94
N ARG A 199 -9.72 -7.21 -17.57
CA ARG A 199 -10.53 -8.42 -17.84
C ARG A 199 -11.09 -9.03 -16.56
N ALA A 200 -10.26 -9.15 -15.52
CA ALA A 200 -10.70 -9.68 -14.22
C ALA A 200 -11.77 -8.78 -13.54
N LEU A 201 -11.81 -7.49 -13.86
CA LEU A 201 -12.84 -6.54 -13.45
C LEU A 201 -14.08 -6.56 -14.35
N GLY A 202 -14.11 -7.36 -15.44
CA GLY A 202 -15.25 -7.53 -16.33
C GLY A 202 -15.32 -6.61 -17.55
N TYR A 203 -14.21 -5.91 -17.88
CA TYR A 203 -14.17 -5.10 -19.11
C TYR A 203 -14.02 -5.98 -20.36
N ASP A 204 -14.69 -5.56 -21.43
CA ASP A 204 -14.56 -6.17 -22.76
C ASP A 204 -13.24 -5.76 -23.46
N GLU A 205 -12.84 -6.54 -24.47
CA GLU A 205 -11.57 -6.33 -25.19
C GLU A 205 -11.54 -5.02 -25.98
N GLU A 206 -12.66 -4.55 -26.46
CA GLU A 206 -12.75 -3.28 -27.19
C GLU A 206 -12.43 -2.11 -26.26
N THR A 207 -13.10 -2.05 -25.12
CA THR A 207 -12.85 -1.04 -24.07
C THR A 207 -11.41 -1.07 -23.58
N ILE A 208 -10.85 -2.27 -23.32
CA ILE A 208 -9.47 -2.43 -22.90
C ILE A 208 -8.50 -1.85 -23.95
N THR A 209 -8.69 -2.24 -25.21
CA THR A 209 -7.82 -1.80 -26.31
C THR A 209 -7.88 -0.28 -26.48
N GLN A 210 -9.07 0.30 -26.49
CA GLN A 210 -9.26 1.74 -26.64
C GLN A 210 -8.56 2.52 -25.53
N ARG A 211 -8.72 2.11 -24.26
CA ARG A 211 -8.09 2.80 -23.11
C ARG A 211 -6.58 2.69 -23.11
N ILE A 212 -6.05 1.52 -23.48
CA ILE A 212 -4.60 1.31 -23.58
C ILE A 212 -3.99 2.19 -24.66
N LEU A 213 -4.62 2.26 -25.84
CA LEU A 213 -4.16 3.14 -26.94
C LEU A 213 -4.15 4.61 -26.52
N GLN A 214 -5.18 5.07 -25.81
CA GLN A 214 -5.25 6.45 -25.30
C GLN A 214 -4.16 6.76 -24.26
N GLN A 215 -3.73 5.76 -23.47
CA GLN A 215 -2.67 5.94 -22.46
C GLN A 215 -1.27 5.94 -23.08
N THR A 216 -1.03 5.14 -24.12
CA THR A 216 0.28 5.04 -24.79
C THR A 216 0.58 6.22 -25.72
N HIS A 217 -0.42 7.06 -26.05
CA HIS A 217 -0.27 8.25 -26.89
C HIS A 217 -0.61 9.55 -26.11
N PRO A 218 0.22 10.00 -25.13
CA PRO A 218 -0.04 11.25 -24.41
C PRO A 218 0.15 12.50 -25.29
N CYS A 219 0.73 12.40 -26.49
CA CYS A 219 1.19 13.56 -27.28
C CYS A 219 0.10 14.31 -28.05
N GLN A 220 -1.16 13.85 -28.09
CA GLN A 220 -2.22 14.53 -28.86
C GLN A 220 -3.12 15.47 -28.03
N ARG A 221 -2.94 15.59 -26.71
CA ARG A 221 -3.78 16.47 -25.86
C ARG A 221 -3.28 17.90 -25.73
N THR A 222 -2.07 18.20 -26.15
CA THR A 222 -1.48 19.56 -26.04
C THR A 222 -1.84 20.47 -27.21
N GLU A 223 -2.21 19.94 -28.37
CA GLU A 223 -2.53 20.75 -29.56
C GLU A 223 -3.99 21.26 -29.62
N GLN A 224 -4.93 20.60 -28.93
CA GLN A 224 -6.34 21.04 -28.92
C GLN A 224 -6.65 22.16 -27.90
N LYS A 225 -5.75 22.50 -26.98
CA LYS A 225 -5.92 23.62 -26.05
C LYS A 225 -5.22 24.92 -26.49
N ALA A 226 -4.52 24.92 -27.61
CA ALA A 226 -3.85 26.10 -28.16
C ALA A 226 -4.69 26.83 -29.24
N HIS A 227 -5.87 26.35 -29.58
CA HIS A 227 -6.76 26.92 -30.59
C HIS A 227 -8.22 27.11 -30.12
N ALA A 228 -8.44 27.31 -28.80
CA ALA A 228 -9.74 27.68 -28.26
C ALA A 228 -9.60 28.97 -27.42
#